data_1306923c968367ba9a3e0377b75b0a45
#
_entry.id   1306923c968367ba9a3e0377b75b0a45
#
_cell.length_a   1.000
_cell.length_b   1.000
_cell.length_c   1.000
_cell.angle_alpha   90.00
_cell.angle_beta   90.00
_cell.angle_gamma   90.00
#
_symmetry.space_group_name_H-M   'P 1'
#
loop_
_entity.id
_entity.type
_entity.pdbx_description
1 polymer ?
#
loop_
_entity_poly.entity_id
_entity_poly.type
_entity_poly.pdbx_seq_one_letter_code
_entity_poly.pdbx_strand_id
1 'polypeptide(L)'
;MKEQLLTKKILNWYDLNKRSLPWRKNVSLQKRQYYTLVSEFMLQQTQVATVIPFFNRFIKNIPTLKLLAKVQNKKLLKLWEGLGYYSRAKNLKKTAQTVTKNFKGKIPNNYEDLLSLPGVGNYTASAILAIAFNKPYIPLDGNIERVLKRYLYLKKEKDIQKDNLIKKKSIFGTSSRSSDYAQALMELGALICKPTNPLCNQCPISKNCKSLQKKDFNLTKNNKKNIDKYFLLKVYKKDQRYLLIKNT
;
A
#
# COMPACT_ATOMS: atom_id res chain seq x y z
N MET A 1 -25.56 -9.61 10.69
CA MET A 1 -25.87 -10.45 9.50
C MET A 1 -25.44 -9.84 8.16
N LYS A 2 -25.75 -8.56 7.83
CA LYS A 2 -25.35 -7.95 6.53
C LYS A 2 -23.85 -7.86 6.33
N GLU A 3 -23.07 -7.55 7.35
CA GLU A 3 -21.61 -7.41 7.28
C GLU A 3 -20.89 -8.74 7.00
N GLN A 4 -21.31 -9.83 7.64
CA GLN A 4 -20.76 -11.18 7.39
C GLN A 4 -21.01 -11.64 5.95
N LEU A 5 -22.18 -11.32 5.36
CA LEU A 5 -22.49 -11.67 3.99
C LEU A 5 -21.61 -10.91 2.98
N LEU A 6 -21.30 -9.63 3.26
CA LEU A 6 -20.42 -8.81 2.44
C LEU A 6 -18.99 -9.40 2.41
N THR A 7 -18.45 -9.69 3.59
CA THR A 7 -17.14 -10.30 3.78
C THR A 7 -17.02 -11.62 3.02
N LYS A 8 -18.02 -12.51 3.15
CA LYS A 8 -18.06 -13.80 2.45
C LYS A 8 -18.03 -13.63 0.93
N LYS A 9 -18.84 -12.72 0.38
CA LYS A 9 -18.86 -12.45 -1.07
C LYS A 9 -17.51 -11.96 -1.59
N ILE A 10 -16.86 -11.05 -0.87
CA ILE A 10 -15.56 -10.51 -1.27
C ILE A 10 -14.49 -11.59 -1.20
N LEU A 11 -14.46 -12.40 -0.15
CA LEU A 11 -13.49 -13.49 0.01
C LEU A 11 -13.68 -14.59 -1.05
N ASN A 12 -14.92 -15.03 -1.31
CA ASN A 12 -15.19 -16.02 -2.37
C ASN A 12 -14.70 -15.53 -3.73
N TRP A 13 -14.95 -14.26 -4.04
CA TRP A 13 -14.44 -13.66 -5.28
C TRP A 13 -12.90 -13.63 -5.29
N TYR A 14 -12.28 -13.23 -4.17
CA TYR A 14 -10.83 -13.15 -4.05
C TYR A 14 -10.15 -14.51 -4.26
N ASP A 15 -10.68 -15.56 -3.68
CA ASP A 15 -10.12 -16.91 -3.80
C ASP A 15 -10.01 -17.36 -5.27
N LEU A 16 -10.95 -16.93 -6.12
CA LEU A 16 -10.98 -17.26 -7.54
C LEU A 16 -10.18 -16.29 -8.43
N ASN A 17 -10.00 -15.04 -8.00
CA ASN A 17 -9.52 -13.96 -8.89
C ASN A 17 -8.22 -13.29 -8.43
N LYS A 18 -7.67 -13.67 -7.28
CA LYS A 18 -6.46 -13.03 -6.74
C LYS A 18 -5.26 -13.19 -7.65
N ARG A 19 -4.52 -12.10 -7.84
CA ARG A 19 -3.25 -12.14 -8.58
C ARG A 19 -2.19 -12.92 -7.81
N SER A 20 -1.40 -13.71 -8.53
CA SER A 20 -0.18 -14.31 -7.98
C SER A 20 0.91 -13.27 -7.88
N LEU A 21 1.27 -12.86 -6.66
CA LEU A 21 2.29 -11.87 -6.41
C LEU A 21 3.44 -12.46 -5.59
N PRO A 22 4.70 -12.10 -5.87
CA PRO A 22 5.86 -12.75 -5.24
C PRO A 22 5.91 -12.60 -3.72
N TRP A 23 5.34 -11.54 -3.16
CA TRP A 23 5.24 -11.31 -1.71
C TRP A 23 4.06 -12.01 -1.02
N ARG A 24 3.20 -12.69 -1.81
CA ARG A 24 2.06 -13.49 -1.32
C ARG A 24 2.35 -14.98 -1.29
N LYS A 25 3.57 -15.40 -1.60
CA LYS A 25 3.96 -16.81 -1.56
C LYS A 25 3.73 -17.41 -0.18
N ASN A 26 3.36 -18.69 -0.15
CA ASN A 26 3.28 -19.44 1.10
C ASN A 26 4.69 -19.69 1.62
N VAL A 27 5.05 -18.96 2.66
CA VAL A 27 6.38 -18.99 3.32
C VAL A 27 6.20 -18.95 4.84
N SER A 28 7.27 -19.19 5.58
CA SER A 28 7.24 -19.09 7.04
C SER A 28 6.73 -17.71 7.50
N LEU A 29 6.15 -17.64 8.70
CA LEU A 29 5.60 -16.41 9.27
C LEU A 29 6.62 -15.26 9.25
N GLN A 30 7.87 -15.53 9.63
CA GLN A 30 8.93 -14.53 9.65
C GLN A 30 9.24 -13.99 8.24
N LYS A 31 9.29 -14.85 7.22
CA LYS A 31 9.48 -14.44 5.83
C LYS A 31 8.28 -13.63 5.34
N ARG A 32 7.05 -14.03 5.67
CA ARG A 32 5.83 -13.30 5.31
C ARG A 32 5.86 -11.89 5.89
N GLN A 33 6.23 -11.73 7.16
CA GLN A 33 6.37 -10.42 7.80
C GLN A 33 7.39 -9.54 7.07
N TYR A 34 8.54 -10.09 6.75
CA TYR A 34 9.59 -9.38 6.03
C TYR A 34 9.17 -9.02 4.60
N TYR A 35 8.54 -9.95 3.87
CA TYR A 35 8.06 -9.72 2.52
C TYR A 35 6.98 -8.66 2.48
N THR A 36 6.05 -8.67 3.43
CA THR A 36 5.04 -7.63 3.57
C THR A 36 5.69 -6.27 3.82
N LEU A 37 6.64 -6.17 4.76
CA LEU A 37 7.35 -4.92 5.02
C LEU A 37 8.02 -4.38 3.75
N VAL A 38 8.80 -5.20 3.06
CA VAL A 38 9.52 -4.79 1.84
C VAL A 38 8.56 -4.38 0.73
N SER A 39 7.52 -5.19 0.46
CA SER A 39 6.56 -4.89 -0.60
C SER A 39 5.77 -3.61 -0.31
N GLU A 40 5.34 -3.39 0.93
CA GLU A 40 4.61 -2.18 1.29
C GLU A 40 5.43 -0.90 1.08
N PHE A 41 6.74 -0.92 1.41
CA PHE A 41 7.62 0.20 1.10
C PHE A 41 7.85 0.40 -0.40
N MET A 42 7.93 -0.67 -1.18
CA MET A 42 8.10 -0.58 -2.63
C MET A 42 6.82 -0.11 -3.34
N LEU A 43 5.65 -0.50 -2.84
CA LEU A 43 4.34 -0.16 -3.41
C LEU A 43 3.90 1.28 -3.11
N GLN A 44 4.54 1.98 -2.16
CA GLN A 44 4.25 3.41 -1.94
C GLN A 44 4.40 4.20 -3.24
N GLN A 45 3.31 4.70 -3.81
CA GLN A 45 3.26 5.49 -5.06
C GLN A 45 3.88 4.78 -6.30
N THR A 46 3.92 3.45 -6.30
CA THR A 46 4.46 2.66 -7.43
C THR A 46 3.50 1.52 -7.76
N GLN A 47 3.30 1.30 -9.06
CA GLN A 47 2.41 0.25 -9.55
C GLN A 47 2.96 -1.15 -9.28
N VAL A 48 2.05 -2.11 -9.05
CA VAL A 48 2.40 -3.52 -8.76
C VAL A 48 3.30 -4.13 -9.84
N ALA A 49 2.97 -3.94 -11.11
CA ALA A 49 3.75 -4.49 -12.23
C ALA A 49 5.22 -4.03 -12.19
N THR A 50 5.44 -2.75 -11.87
CA THR A 50 6.78 -2.19 -11.72
C THR A 50 7.52 -2.80 -10.52
N VAL A 51 6.83 -3.02 -9.40
CA VAL A 51 7.45 -3.52 -8.15
C VAL A 51 7.91 -4.97 -8.27
N ILE A 52 7.22 -5.83 -9.00
CA ILE A 52 7.50 -7.28 -9.09
C ILE A 52 8.99 -7.59 -9.38
N PRO A 53 9.61 -7.09 -10.44
CA PRO A 53 11.01 -7.39 -10.73
C PRO A 53 11.97 -6.85 -9.67
N PHE A 54 11.69 -5.68 -9.09
CA PHE A 54 12.49 -5.09 -8.03
C PHE A 54 12.42 -5.90 -6.74
N PHE A 55 11.24 -6.33 -6.35
CA PHE A 55 11.04 -7.17 -5.18
C PHE A 55 11.81 -8.48 -5.29
N ASN A 56 11.69 -9.18 -6.42
CA ASN A 56 12.38 -10.45 -6.64
C ASN A 56 13.92 -10.26 -6.54
N ARG A 57 14.46 -9.24 -7.22
CA ARG A 57 15.88 -8.89 -7.15
C ARG A 57 16.32 -8.54 -5.75
N PHE A 58 15.51 -7.76 -5.03
CA PHE A 58 15.80 -7.31 -3.68
C PHE A 58 15.84 -8.48 -2.69
N ILE A 59 14.82 -9.33 -2.69
CA ILE A 59 14.74 -10.49 -1.77
C ILE A 59 15.83 -11.53 -2.06
N LYS A 60 16.23 -11.70 -3.33
CA LYS A 60 17.36 -12.57 -3.69
C LYS A 60 18.68 -12.09 -3.06
N ASN A 61 18.89 -10.76 -3.01
CA ASN A 61 20.13 -10.16 -2.51
C ASN A 61 20.11 -9.85 -1.01
N ILE A 62 18.94 -9.54 -0.45
CA ILE A 62 18.74 -9.17 0.95
C ILE A 62 17.53 -9.99 1.48
N PRO A 63 17.72 -11.29 1.75
CA PRO A 63 16.62 -12.21 2.09
C PRO A 63 16.07 -12.06 3.51
N THR A 64 16.70 -11.27 4.39
CA THR A 64 16.30 -11.15 5.80
C THR A 64 16.37 -9.71 6.32
N LEU A 65 15.57 -9.42 7.34
CA LEU A 65 15.57 -8.13 8.04
C LEU A 65 16.96 -7.82 8.63
N LYS A 66 17.65 -8.83 9.18
CA LYS A 66 19.00 -8.68 9.77
C LYS A 66 20.02 -8.23 8.72
N LEU A 67 19.96 -8.80 7.52
CA LEU A 67 20.84 -8.37 6.41
C LEU A 67 20.49 -6.98 5.92
N LEU A 68 19.20 -6.64 5.88
CA LEU A 68 18.73 -5.29 5.49
C LEU A 68 19.23 -4.22 6.48
N ALA A 69 19.21 -4.50 7.78
CA ALA A 69 19.71 -3.57 8.78
C ALA A 69 21.22 -3.26 8.61
N LYS A 70 21.98 -4.24 8.12
CA LYS A 70 23.45 -4.17 7.97
C LYS A 70 23.93 -3.78 6.56
N VAL A 71 23.06 -3.80 5.55
CA VAL A 71 23.45 -3.55 4.15
C VAL A 71 24.08 -2.17 3.97
N GLN A 72 25.14 -2.08 3.17
CA GLN A 72 25.74 -0.80 2.81
C GLN A 72 24.77 0.05 1.96
N ASN A 73 24.75 1.37 2.15
CA ASN A 73 23.85 2.27 1.42
C ASN A 73 24.06 2.17 -0.10
N LYS A 74 25.32 2.06 -0.57
CA LYS A 74 25.63 1.90 -1.99
C LYS A 74 24.91 0.68 -2.59
N LYS A 75 25.00 -0.50 -1.93
CA LYS A 75 24.34 -1.74 -2.36
C LYS A 75 22.80 -1.59 -2.31
N LEU A 76 22.27 -1.01 -1.22
CA LEU A 76 20.82 -0.78 -1.09
C LEU A 76 20.27 0.08 -2.23
N LEU A 77 20.90 1.23 -2.50
CA LEU A 77 20.47 2.17 -3.53
C LEU A 77 20.61 1.56 -4.93
N LYS A 78 21.66 0.76 -5.18
CA LYS A 78 21.81 0.04 -6.45
C LYS A 78 20.69 -0.98 -6.70
N LEU A 79 20.22 -1.69 -5.65
CA LEU A 79 19.08 -2.61 -5.75
C LEU A 79 17.75 -1.88 -5.95
N TRP A 80 17.67 -0.61 -5.55
CA TRP A 80 16.48 0.23 -5.67
C TRP A 80 16.48 1.09 -6.93
N GLU A 81 17.61 1.15 -7.66
CA GLU A 81 17.79 2.00 -8.83
C GLU A 81 16.73 1.71 -9.90
N GLY A 82 16.04 2.76 -10.36
CA GLY A 82 14.91 2.70 -11.29
C GLY A 82 13.53 2.63 -10.66
N LEU A 83 13.40 2.34 -9.35
CA LEU A 83 12.11 2.34 -8.66
C LEU A 83 11.66 3.75 -8.22
N GLY A 84 12.60 4.71 -8.12
CA GLY A 84 12.33 6.08 -7.69
C GLY A 84 12.08 6.23 -6.19
N TYR A 85 11.84 7.50 -5.75
CA TYR A 85 11.56 7.81 -4.35
C TYR A 85 12.52 7.15 -3.36
N TYR A 86 13.81 7.41 -3.50
CA TYR A 86 14.91 6.76 -2.75
C TYR A 86 14.83 6.92 -1.22
N SER A 87 14.09 7.91 -0.74
CA SER A 87 13.78 8.07 0.69
C SER A 87 13.11 6.82 1.27
N ARG A 88 12.28 6.10 0.47
CA ARG A 88 11.66 4.83 0.89
C ARG A 88 12.68 3.75 1.19
N ALA A 89 13.70 3.61 0.33
CA ALA A 89 14.78 2.65 0.56
C ALA A 89 15.57 2.97 1.84
N LYS A 90 15.88 4.26 2.04
CA LYS A 90 16.57 4.73 3.26
C LYS A 90 15.71 4.47 4.51
N ASN A 91 14.41 4.77 4.45
CA ASN A 91 13.48 4.53 5.55
C ASN A 91 13.30 3.04 5.82
N LEU A 92 13.18 2.19 4.79
CA LEU A 92 13.10 0.74 4.93
C LEU A 92 14.34 0.18 5.68
N LYS A 93 15.55 0.65 5.35
CA LYS A 93 16.76 0.28 6.07
C LYS A 93 16.73 0.78 7.52
N LYS A 94 16.37 2.05 7.75
CA LYS A 94 16.24 2.60 9.10
C LYS A 94 15.22 1.82 9.92
N THR A 95 14.09 1.45 9.33
CA THR A 95 13.09 0.56 9.95
C THR A 95 13.72 -0.77 10.36
N ALA A 96 14.47 -1.42 9.48
CA ALA A 96 15.15 -2.67 9.81
C ALA A 96 16.16 -2.50 10.95
N GLN A 97 16.88 -1.39 10.99
CA GLN A 97 17.82 -1.04 12.09
C GLN A 97 17.10 -0.83 13.41
N THR A 98 15.99 -0.05 13.40
CA THR A 98 15.17 0.20 14.59
C THR A 98 14.56 -1.10 15.12
N VAL A 99 14.01 -1.94 14.23
CA VAL A 99 13.46 -3.25 14.62
C VAL A 99 14.53 -4.17 15.20
N THR A 100 15.72 -4.15 14.64
CA THR A 100 16.84 -4.96 15.17
C THR A 100 17.28 -4.48 16.55
N LYS A 101 17.37 -3.15 16.75
CA LYS A 101 17.85 -2.54 18.00
C LYS A 101 16.79 -2.59 19.11
N ASN A 102 15.58 -2.16 18.81
CA ASN A 102 14.55 -1.89 19.83
C ASN A 102 13.57 -3.07 20.02
N PHE A 103 13.42 -3.93 19.01
CA PHE A 103 12.44 -5.02 19.02
C PHE A 103 13.08 -6.41 18.86
N LYS A 104 14.36 -6.54 19.18
CA LYS A 104 15.11 -7.82 19.13
C LYS A 104 15.01 -8.52 17.76
N GLY A 105 14.91 -7.73 16.67
CA GLY A 105 14.81 -8.23 15.30
C GLY A 105 13.44 -8.79 14.91
N LYS A 106 12.41 -8.65 15.75
CA LYS A 106 11.02 -9.04 15.47
C LYS A 106 10.21 -7.83 15.06
N ILE A 107 9.58 -7.86 13.91
CA ILE A 107 8.68 -6.78 13.48
C ILE A 107 7.54 -6.65 14.50
N PRO A 108 7.27 -5.43 15.01
CA PRO A 108 6.21 -5.21 15.99
C PRO A 108 4.83 -5.65 15.48
N ASN A 109 4.00 -6.13 16.37
CA ASN A 109 2.65 -6.61 16.07
C ASN A 109 1.54 -5.76 16.70
N ASN A 110 1.84 -4.55 17.10
CA ASN A 110 0.86 -3.55 17.54
C ASN A 110 0.99 -2.26 16.72
N TYR A 111 -0.03 -1.44 16.77
CA TYR A 111 -0.19 -0.30 15.88
C TYR A 111 0.77 0.85 16.22
N GLU A 112 0.93 1.13 17.50
CA GLU A 112 1.73 2.23 18.03
C GLU A 112 3.22 2.03 17.75
N ASP A 113 3.72 0.83 18.03
CA ASP A 113 5.11 0.48 17.73
C ASP A 113 5.40 0.51 16.22
N LEU A 114 4.47 0.07 15.39
CA LEU A 114 4.62 0.16 13.94
C LEU A 114 4.66 1.61 13.46
N LEU A 115 3.84 2.51 14.03
CA LEU A 115 3.85 3.93 13.70
C LEU A 115 5.15 4.62 14.11
N SER A 116 5.84 4.13 15.13
CA SER A 116 7.14 4.65 15.57
C SER A 116 8.27 4.37 14.57
N LEU A 117 8.06 3.45 13.62
CA LEU A 117 9.08 3.06 12.66
C LEU A 117 9.22 4.08 11.52
N PRO A 118 10.46 4.40 11.10
CA PRO A 118 10.72 5.35 10.02
C PRO A 118 10.01 5.00 8.70
N GLY A 119 9.17 5.90 8.19
CA GLY A 119 8.46 5.71 6.91
C GLY A 119 7.22 4.81 6.99
N VAL A 120 6.80 4.42 8.20
CA VAL A 120 5.57 3.69 8.45
C VAL A 120 4.50 4.67 8.91
N GLY A 121 3.50 4.90 8.06
CA GLY A 121 2.31 5.70 8.39
C GLY A 121 1.10 4.82 8.69
N ASN A 122 -0.05 5.45 8.98
CA ASN A 122 -1.31 4.77 9.35
C ASN A 122 -1.71 3.65 8.38
N TYR A 123 -1.55 3.90 7.06
CA TYR A 123 -1.81 2.88 6.04
C TYR A 123 -0.85 1.69 6.18
N THR A 124 0.46 1.95 6.18
CA THR A 124 1.49 0.90 6.21
C THR A 124 1.39 0.07 7.49
N ALA A 125 1.17 0.71 8.65
CA ALA A 125 0.94 0.01 9.92
C ALA A 125 -0.27 -0.92 9.85
N SER A 126 -1.41 -0.42 9.34
CA SER A 126 -2.63 -1.23 9.16
C SER A 126 -2.41 -2.39 8.18
N ALA A 127 -1.68 -2.15 7.07
CA ALA A 127 -1.37 -3.18 6.08
C ALA A 127 -0.49 -4.28 6.66
N ILE A 128 0.56 -3.93 7.39
CA ILE A 128 1.43 -4.90 8.07
C ILE A 128 0.62 -5.73 9.07
N LEU A 129 -0.21 -5.11 9.92
CA LEU A 129 -1.03 -5.82 10.89
C LEU A 129 -2.02 -6.78 10.24
N ALA A 130 -2.70 -6.35 9.20
CA ALA A 130 -3.64 -7.21 8.49
C ALA A 130 -2.92 -8.35 7.75
N ILE A 131 -1.95 -8.02 6.89
CA ILE A 131 -1.37 -8.98 5.94
C ILE A 131 -0.35 -9.89 6.62
N ALA A 132 0.55 -9.34 7.44
CA ALA A 132 1.61 -10.12 8.06
C ALA A 132 1.19 -10.83 9.35
N PHE A 133 0.25 -10.23 10.11
CA PHE A 133 -0.15 -10.73 11.41
C PHE A 133 -1.60 -11.22 11.48
N ASN A 134 -2.34 -11.18 10.37
CA ASN A 134 -3.75 -11.58 10.27
C ASN A 134 -4.67 -10.87 11.29
N LYS A 135 -4.33 -9.62 11.67
CA LYS A 135 -5.15 -8.82 12.59
C LYS A 135 -6.29 -8.10 11.86
N PRO A 136 -7.43 -7.82 12.51
CA PRO A 136 -8.63 -7.26 11.88
C PRO A 136 -8.49 -5.77 11.54
N TYR A 137 -7.48 -5.44 10.76
CA TYR A 137 -7.26 -4.10 10.21
C TYR A 137 -7.66 -4.03 8.74
N ILE A 138 -8.24 -2.91 8.34
CA ILE A 138 -8.49 -2.59 6.93
C ILE A 138 -7.60 -1.40 6.57
N PRO A 139 -6.54 -1.61 5.79
CA PRO A 139 -5.64 -0.55 5.35
C PRO A 139 -6.32 0.30 4.27
N LEU A 140 -6.62 1.56 4.58
CA LEU A 140 -7.33 2.45 3.68
C LEU A 140 -6.36 3.04 2.65
N ASP A 141 -6.15 2.32 1.53
CA ASP A 141 -5.44 2.82 0.36
C ASP A 141 -6.39 3.50 -0.64
N GLY A 142 -5.86 4.07 -1.71
CA GLY A 142 -6.69 4.70 -2.75
C GLY A 142 -7.68 3.76 -3.44
N ASN A 143 -7.41 2.45 -3.47
CA ASN A 143 -8.32 1.44 -4.03
C ASN A 143 -9.49 1.18 -3.10
N ILE A 144 -9.21 0.90 -1.82
CA ILE A 144 -10.23 0.66 -0.80
C ILE A 144 -11.07 1.93 -0.58
N GLU A 145 -10.42 3.08 -0.55
CA GLU A 145 -11.10 4.38 -0.45
C GLU A 145 -12.09 4.58 -1.60
N ARG A 146 -11.71 4.30 -2.83
CA ARG A 146 -12.57 4.41 -4.01
C ARG A 146 -13.74 3.43 -3.93
N VAL A 147 -13.48 2.18 -3.54
CA VAL A 147 -14.54 1.17 -3.34
C VAL A 147 -15.52 1.66 -2.28
N LEU A 148 -15.05 2.13 -1.14
CA LEU A 148 -15.85 2.64 -0.03
C LEU A 148 -16.71 3.83 -0.45
N LYS A 149 -16.11 4.81 -1.10
CA LYS A 149 -16.81 6.01 -1.61
C LYS A 149 -17.94 5.62 -2.57
N ARG A 150 -17.68 4.74 -3.52
CA ARG A 150 -18.69 4.29 -4.50
C ARG A 150 -19.75 3.40 -3.87
N TYR A 151 -19.37 2.47 -3.01
CA TYR A 151 -20.31 1.57 -2.36
C TYR A 151 -21.33 2.33 -1.51
N LEU A 152 -20.89 3.35 -0.76
CA LEU A 152 -21.73 4.20 0.09
C LEU A 152 -22.25 5.46 -0.61
N TYR A 153 -21.79 5.78 -1.81
CA TYR A 153 -22.11 7.01 -2.55
C TYR A 153 -21.76 8.29 -1.78
N LEU A 154 -20.49 8.41 -1.37
CA LEU A 154 -19.99 9.54 -0.58
C LEU A 154 -19.56 10.67 -1.52
N LYS A 155 -20.31 11.77 -1.58
CA LYS A 155 -20.04 12.95 -2.42
C LYS A 155 -19.70 14.20 -1.64
N LYS A 156 -20.26 14.34 -0.44
CA LYS A 156 -20.08 15.54 0.36
C LYS A 156 -18.64 15.63 0.86
N GLU A 157 -18.05 16.81 0.85
CA GLU A 157 -16.66 17.02 1.24
C GLU A 157 -16.38 16.48 2.64
N LYS A 158 -17.27 16.73 3.61
CA LYS A 158 -17.16 16.18 4.96
C LYS A 158 -17.13 14.65 5.02
N ASP A 159 -17.81 13.97 4.07
CA ASP A 159 -17.87 12.51 4.04
C ASP A 159 -16.60 11.89 3.49
N ILE A 160 -15.86 12.63 2.67
CA ILE A 160 -14.62 12.16 2.03
C ILE A 160 -13.36 12.55 2.81
N GLN A 161 -13.50 13.31 3.90
CA GLN A 161 -12.39 13.55 4.82
C GLN A 161 -11.86 12.24 5.39
N LYS A 162 -10.54 12.15 5.55
CA LYS A 162 -9.85 10.92 5.92
C LYS A 162 -10.39 10.28 7.20
N ASP A 163 -10.67 11.07 8.23
CA ASP A 163 -11.17 10.57 9.52
C ASP A 163 -12.57 9.96 9.39
N ASN A 164 -13.44 10.56 8.57
CA ASN A 164 -14.77 10.03 8.31
C ASN A 164 -14.71 8.76 7.46
N LEU A 165 -13.78 8.67 6.50
CA LEU A 165 -13.55 7.44 5.73
C LEU A 165 -13.03 6.31 6.62
N ILE A 166 -12.13 6.63 7.58
CA ILE A 166 -11.65 5.66 8.55
C ILE A 166 -12.80 5.09 9.39
N LYS A 167 -13.73 5.93 9.85
CA LYS A 167 -14.93 5.47 10.57
C LYS A 167 -15.85 4.64 9.67
N LYS A 168 -16.10 5.09 8.44
CA LYS A 168 -17.02 4.42 7.50
C LYS A 168 -16.50 3.08 6.96
N LYS A 169 -15.19 2.81 7.02
CA LYS A 169 -14.65 1.51 6.58
C LYS A 169 -15.17 0.32 7.40
N SER A 170 -15.73 0.54 8.58
CA SER A 170 -16.37 -0.48 9.40
C SER A 170 -17.50 -1.22 8.69
N ILE A 171 -18.12 -0.60 7.65
CA ILE A 171 -19.14 -1.26 6.80
C ILE A 171 -18.62 -2.54 6.13
N PHE A 172 -17.32 -2.64 5.92
CA PHE A 172 -16.72 -3.84 5.35
C PHE A 172 -16.64 -5.00 6.35
N GLY A 173 -16.86 -4.73 7.67
CA GLY A 173 -16.80 -5.75 8.71
C GLY A 173 -15.39 -6.30 8.94
N THR A 174 -15.33 -7.46 9.58
CA THR A 174 -14.09 -8.17 9.92
C THR A 174 -14.13 -9.61 9.42
N SER A 175 -12.99 -10.28 9.39
CA SER A 175 -12.86 -11.68 9.01
C SER A 175 -11.77 -12.35 9.85
N SER A 176 -11.95 -13.64 10.16
CA SER A 176 -10.88 -14.49 10.70
C SER A 176 -9.71 -14.62 9.71
N ARG A 177 -10.00 -14.46 8.40
CA ARG A 177 -9.03 -14.38 7.29
C ARG A 177 -8.66 -12.93 7.02
N SER A 178 -8.26 -12.15 8.03
CA SER A 178 -8.01 -10.71 7.91
C SER A 178 -6.95 -10.38 6.86
N SER A 179 -5.91 -11.19 6.73
CA SER A 179 -4.88 -11.05 5.71
C SER A 179 -5.44 -11.14 4.29
N ASP A 180 -6.23 -12.17 4.02
CA ASP A 180 -6.87 -12.35 2.72
C ASP A 180 -7.90 -11.26 2.47
N TYR A 181 -8.65 -10.88 3.50
CA TYR A 181 -9.73 -9.91 3.37
C TYR A 181 -9.21 -8.49 3.06
N ALA A 182 -8.16 -8.05 3.73
CA ALA A 182 -7.50 -6.78 3.42
C ALA A 182 -6.99 -6.75 1.97
N GLN A 183 -6.34 -7.83 1.53
CA GLN A 183 -5.87 -7.97 0.16
C GLN A 183 -7.02 -8.05 -0.85
N ALA A 184 -8.12 -8.73 -0.50
CA ALA A 184 -9.31 -8.84 -1.33
C ALA A 184 -9.94 -7.47 -1.62
N LEU A 185 -10.01 -6.60 -0.62
CA LEU A 185 -10.51 -5.23 -0.79
C LEU A 185 -9.60 -4.40 -1.71
N MET A 186 -8.27 -4.54 -1.59
CA MET A 186 -7.32 -3.89 -2.49
C MET A 186 -7.47 -4.40 -3.93
N GLU A 187 -7.56 -5.73 -4.13
CA GLU A 187 -7.73 -6.35 -5.44
C GLU A 187 -9.07 -5.95 -6.08
N LEU A 188 -10.14 -5.90 -5.30
CA LEU A 188 -11.45 -5.44 -5.78
C LEU A 188 -11.37 -4.02 -6.36
N GLY A 189 -10.65 -3.13 -5.68
CA GLY A 189 -10.39 -1.79 -6.19
C GLY A 189 -9.49 -1.76 -7.42
N ALA A 190 -8.46 -2.59 -7.46
CA ALA A 190 -7.48 -2.61 -8.54
C ALA A 190 -8.03 -3.26 -9.82
N LEU A 191 -8.79 -4.36 -9.71
CA LEU A 191 -9.21 -5.18 -10.84
C LEU A 191 -10.63 -4.88 -11.32
N ILE A 192 -11.55 -4.60 -10.40
CA ILE A 192 -12.98 -4.46 -10.68
C ILE A 192 -13.43 -3.01 -10.58
N CYS A 193 -13.31 -2.40 -9.42
CA CYS A 193 -13.75 -1.02 -9.18
C CYS A 193 -12.70 -0.01 -9.67
N LYS A 194 -12.30 -0.10 -10.94
CA LYS A 194 -11.28 0.76 -11.57
C LYS A 194 -11.65 2.24 -11.51
N PRO A 195 -10.68 3.17 -11.58
CA PRO A 195 -10.95 4.61 -11.62
C PRO A 195 -11.90 4.98 -12.74
N THR A 196 -11.59 4.52 -13.95
CA THR A 196 -12.42 4.64 -15.15
C THR A 196 -12.98 3.27 -15.54
N ASN A 197 -14.16 3.23 -16.12
CA ASN A 197 -14.82 2.02 -16.62
C ASN A 197 -14.81 0.84 -15.62
N PRO A 198 -15.44 0.97 -14.44
CA PRO A 198 -15.50 -0.11 -13.47
C PRO A 198 -16.27 -1.32 -14.01
N LEU A 199 -15.79 -2.52 -13.74
CA LEU A 199 -16.38 -3.79 -14.19
C LEU A 199 -17.51 -4.23 -13.23
N CYS A 200 -18.59 -3.45 -13.16
CA CYS A 200 -19.67 -3.64 -12.17
C CYS A 200 -20.43 -4.96 -12.33
N ASN A 201 -20.51 -5.52 -13.53
CA ASN A 201 -21.12 -6.82 -13.83
C ASN A 201 -20.35 -7.99 -13.20
N GLN A 202 -19.04 -7.83 -12.95
CA GLN A 202 -18.20 -8.83 -12.31
C GLN A 202 -18.01 -8.55 -10.81
N CYS A 203 -18.59 -7.48 -10.28
CA CYS A 203 -18.36 -7.04 -8.90
C CYS A 203 -19.18 -7.88 -7.90
N PRO A 204 -18.55 -8.55 -6.93
CA PRO A 204 -19.25 -9.42 -5.96
C PRO A 204 -20.23 -8.64 -5.05
N ILE A 205 -20.06 -7.32 -4.97
CA ILE A 205 -20.86 -6.45 -4.10
C ILE A 205 -21.73 -5.45 -4.89
N SER A 206 -21.90 -5.65 -6.19
CA SER A 206 -22.64 -4.74 -7.08
C SER A 206 -24.09 -4.51 -6.63
N LYS A 207 -24.78 -5.56 -6.17
CA LYS A 207 -26.20 -5.51 -5.77
C LYS A 207 -26.54 -4.38 -4.78
N ASN A 208 -25.63 -4.06 -3.86
CA ASN A 208 -25.85 -3.06 -2.82
C ASN A 208 -24.97 -1.80 -3.03
N CYS A 209 -24.34 -1.67 -4.20
CA CYS A 209 -23.51 -0.51 -4.52
C CYS A 209 -24.35 0.69 -4.89
N LYS A 210 -24.35 1.71 -4.05
CA LYS A 210 -25.19 2.91 -4.26
C LYS A 210 -24.78 3.72 -5.50
N SER A 211 -23.48 3.74 -5.87
CA SER A 211 -23.05 4.40 -7.11
C SER A 211 -23.52 3.68 -8.35
N LEU A 212 -23.61 2.36 -8.34
CA LEU A 212 -24.15 1.58 -9.44
C LEU A 212 -25.65 1.84 -9.61
N GLN A 213 -26.40 1.83 -8.50
CA GLN A 213 -27.84 2.13 -8.50
C GLN A 213 -28.15 3.53 -9.07
N LYS A 214 -27.26 4.49 -8.78
CA LYS A 214 -27.40 5.88 -9.28
C LYS A 214 -26.71 6.12 -10.63
N LYS A 215 -26.06 5.10 -11.21
CA LYS A 215 -25.26 5.20 -12.45
C LYS A 215 -24.21 6.35 -12.41
N ASP A 216 -23.67 6.63 -11.23
CA ASP A 216 -22.75 7.74 -11.01
C ASP A 216 -21.50 7.28 -10.23
N PHE A 217 -20.36 7.30 -10.91
CA PHE A 217 -19.07 6.83 -10.39
C PHE A 217 -18.08 7.98 -10.15
N ASN A 218 -18.41 9.21 -10.56
CA ASN A 218 -17.55 10.39 -10.44
C ASN A 218 -17.83 11.12 -9.11
N LEU A 219 -17.42 10.50 -7.99
CA LEU A 219 -17.75 11.00 -6.66
C LEU A 219 -16.84 12.13 -6.15
N THR A 220 -15.73 12.39 -6.83
CA THR A 220 -14.85 13.52 -6.51
C THR A 220 -14.30 14.08 -7.81
N LYS A 221 -14.75 15.26 -8.20
CA LYS A 221 -13.93 16.13 -9.04
C LYS A 221 -12.82 16.67 -8.14
N ASN A 222 -11.64 16.08 -8.20
CA ASN A 222 -10.47 16.78 -7.72
C ASN A 222 -10.26 17.99 -8.65
N ASN A 223 -10.82 19.13 -8.31
CA ASN A 223 -10.35 20.42 -8.80
C ASN A 223 -8.97 20.67 -8.15
N LYS A 224 -7.99 19.82 -8.43
CA LYS A 224 -6.61 20.25 -8.27
C LYS A 224 -6.44 21.36 -9.30
N LYS A 225 -6.49 22.61 -8.86
CA LYS A 225 -5.90 23.70 -9.61
C LYS A 225 -4.47 23.25 -9.91
N ASN A 226 -4.15 23.06 -11.18
CA ASN A 226 -2.77 22.87 -11.58
C ASN A 226 -2.04 24.12 -11.13
N ILE A 227 -1.26 24.01 -10.07
CA ILE A 227 -0.33 25.06 -9.68
C ILE A 227 0.91 24.77 -10.50
N ASP A 228 1.09 25.53 -11.58
CA ASP A 228 2.32 25.48 -12.34
C ASP A 228 3.46 25.91 -11.44
N LYS A 229 4.35 24.98 -11.13
CA LYS A 229 5.56 25.26 -10.37
C LYS A 229 6.70 25.47 -11.38
N TYR A 230 7.17 26.69 -11.47
CA TYR A 230 8.35 27.02 -12.24
C TYR A 230 9.59 26.79 -11.39
N PHE A 231 10.54 26.00 -11.90
CA PHE A 231 11.83 25.80 -11.27
C PHE A 231 12.89 26.46 -12.15
N LEU A 232 13.64 27.42 -11.59
CA LEU A 232 14.83 27.94 -12.22
C LEU A 232 16.02 27.03 -11.88
N LEU A 233 16.48 26.27 -12.87
CA LEU A 233 17.68 25.44 -12.71
C LEU A 233 18.90 26.24 -13.21
N LYS A 234 19.78 26.66 -12.30
CA LYS A 234 21.08 27.24 -12.66
C LYS A 234 22.10 26.13 -12.83
N VAL A 235 22.55 25.90 -14.04
CA VAL A 235 23.60 24.92 -14.36
C VAL A 235 24.90 25.68 -14.61
N TYR A 236 25.89 25.43 -13.78
CA TYR A 236 27.23 25.98 -13.97
C TYR A 236 28.09 24.97 -14.72
N LYS A 237 28.65 25.36 -15.87
CA LYS A 237 29.55 24.53 -16.65
C LYS A 237 30.91 25.24 -16.75
N LYS A 238 32.00 24.51 -16.46
CA LYS A 238 33.38 24.93 -16.67
C LYS A 238 34.15 23.72 -17.25
N ASP A 239 34.86 23.91 -18.37
CA ASP A 239 35.72 22.89 -18.98
C ASP A 239 35.06 21.52 -19.16
N GLN A 240 33.85 21.50 -19.77
CA GLN A 240 33.00 20.30 -19.96
C GLN A 240 32.53 19.58 -18.64
N ARG A 241 32.80 20.16 -17.51
CA ARG A 241 32.34 19.66 -16.19
C ARG A 241 31.15 20.48 -15.70
N TYR A 242 30.20 19.80 -15.05
CA TYR A 242 29.06 20.43 -14.43
C TYR A 242 29.23 20.45 -12.91
N LEU A 243 28.94 21.61 -12.27
CA LEU A 243 28.91 21.69 -10.82
C LEU A 243 27.64 21.01 -10.29
N LEU A 244 27.80 19.92 -9.57
CA LEU A 244 26.71 19.23 -8.86
C LEU A 244 26.76 19.63 -7.39
N ILE A 245 25.75 20.36 -6.94
CA ILE A 245 25.57 20.70 -5.52
C ILE A 245 24.83 19.53 -4.84
N LYS A 246 25.47 18.92 -3.85
CA LYS A 246 24.84 17.94 -2.99
C LYS A 246 23.90 18.66 -2.04
N ASN A 247 22.58 18.55 -2.26
CA ASN A 247 21.62 19.03 -1.24
C ASN A 247 21.80 18.20 0.03
N THR A 248 22.18 18.85 1.10
CA THR A 248 22.31 18.30 2.46
C THR A 248 20.92 18.04 3.06
#